data_6b5dc2a6f5c6abe7d4fcc160504525b0
#
_entry.id   6b5dc2a6f5c6abe7d4fcc160504525b0
#
_cell.length_a   1.000
_cell.length_b   1.000
_cell.length_c   1.000
_cell.angle_alpha   90.00
_cell.angle_beta   90.00
_cell.angle_gamma   90.00
#
_symmetry.space_group_name_H-M   'P 1'
#
loop_
_entity.id
_entity.type
_entity.pdbx_description
1 polymer ?
#
loop_
_entity_poly.entity_id
_entity_poly.type
_entity_poly.pdbx_seq_one_letter_code
_entity_poly.pdbx_strand_id
1 'polypeptide(L)'
;MTEIEQLLARVALEARNTRPWGWPSLPAPVGPAEVARAEAVLGFPLPALLASLYLRIGDGGFGPEYGLLPLLDGPPSGEPAVVPQYLASRESGRKDPEWPWPEGVLPISHWGCGMYACVDCQSPDGAVLLYEPNADEADHAWYVDAPDLAAWLLAWLEGTGWYEESNDGADLPLWPDFRIRTKVRQAS
;
A
#
# COMPACT_ATOMS: atom_id res chain seq x y z
N MET A 1 1.96 8.18 25.78
CA MET A 1 1.72 8.21 24.32
C MET A 1 2.62 7.15 23.72
N THR A 2 2.04 6.17 23.03
CA THR A 2 2.79 5.06 22.39
C THR A 2 3.58 5.57 21.17
N GLU A 3 4.56 4.79 20.70
CA GLU A 3 5.31 5.11 19.46
C GLU A 3 4.38 5.27 18.25
N ILE A 4 3.37 4.41 18.13
CA ILE A 4 2.35 4.48 17.08
C ILE A 4 1.52 5.77 17.18
N GLU A 5 1.14 6.21 18.38
CA GLU A 5 0.42 7.49 18.55
C GLU A 5 1.29 8.71 18.17
N GLN A 6 2.59 8.65 18.45
CA GLN A 6 3.54 9.69 18.03
C GLN A 6 3.70 9.71 16.51
N LEU A 7 3.82 8.53 15.88
CA LEU A 7 3.88 8.41 14.43
C LEU A 7 2.61 8.96 13.75
N LEU A 8 1.43 8.55 14.21
CA LEU A 8 0.16 9.04 13.66
C LEU A 8 0.03 10.57 13.80
N ALA A 9 0.50 11.15 14.90
CA ALA A 9 0.52 12.61 15.07
C ALA A 9 1.45 13.31 14.06
N ARG A 10 2.65 12.75 13.80
CA ARG A 10 3.60 13.25 12.79
C ARG A 10 3.02 13.15 11.39
N VAL A 11 2.46 11.98 11.03
CA VAL A 11 1.80 11.76 9.73
C VAL A 11 0.63 12.74 9.54
N ALA A 12 -0.21 12.95 10.56
CA ALA A 12 -1.32 13.88 10.50
C ALA A 12 -0.88 15.34 10.33
N LEU A 13 0.25 15.71 10.91
CA LEU A 13 0.83 17.05 10.73
C LEU A 13 1.35 17.22 9.31
N GLU A 14 2.12 16.26 8.80
CA GLU A 14 2.67 16.29 7.46
C GLU A 14 1.56 16.27 6.40
N ALA A 15 0.54 15.43 6.56
CA ALA A 15 -0.62 15.36 5.68
C ALA A 15 -1.41 16.69 5.57
N ARG A 16 -1.31 17.57 6.56
CA ARG A 16 -1.91 18.93 6.51
C ARG A 16 -1.01 19.94 5.82
N ASN A 17 0.29 19.76 5.91
CA ASN A 17 1.29 20.71 5.43
C ASN A 17 1.68 20.46 3.97
N THR A 18 1.66 19.21 3.55
CA THR A 18 2.04 18.78 2.19
C THR A 18 0.85 18.19 1.44
N ARG A 19 0.92 18.24 0.12
CA ARG A 19 -0.07 17.62 -0.77
C ARG A 19 0.65 16.82 -1.84
N PRO A 20 0.38 15.53 -1.94
CA PRO A 20 0.82 14.74 -3.07
C PRO A 20 0.27 15.32 -4.38
N TRP A 21 0.97 15.06 -5.47
CA TRP A 21 0.56 15.51 -6.78
C TRP A 21 -0.84 14.94 -7.13
N GLY A 22 -1.70 15.82 -7.70
CA GLY A 22 -3.07 15.44 -8.08
C GLY A 22 -4.13 15.60 -6.98
N TRP A 23 -3.74 15.87 -5.73
CA TRP A 23 -4.69 16.06 -4.63
C TRP A 23 -4.92 17.54 -4.31
N PRO A 24 -6.13 18.08 -4.54
CA PRO A 24 -6.44 19.49 -4.25
C PRO A 24 -6.55 19.77 -2.74
N SER A 25 -6.95 18.78 -1.96
CA SER A 25 -7.11 18.86 -0.51
C SER A 25 -6.96 17.49 0.12
N LEU A 26 -6.68 17.46 1.43
CA LEU A 26 -6.73 16.21 2.21
C LEU A 26 -8.19 15.77 2.35
N PRO A 27 -8.55 14.56 1.87
CA PRO A 27 -9.89 14.02 2.06
C PRO A 27 -10.22 13.83 3.55
N ALA A 28 -11.51 13.89 3.89
CA ALA A 28 -11.93 13.56 5.24
C ALA A 28 -11.64 12.08 5.58
N PRO A 29 -11.37 11.76 6.85
CA PRO A 29 -11.26 10.37 7.29
C PRO A 29 -12.55 9.59 7.02
N VAL A 30 -12.41 8.28 6.75
CA VAL A 30 -13.55 7.37 6.65
C VAL A 30 -14.11 7.00 8.04
N GLY A 31 -15.36 6.55 8.06
CA GLY A 31 -15.95 6.01 9.28
C GLY A 31 -15.63 4.53 9.53
N PRO A 32 -15.83 4.03 10.78
CA PRO A 32 -15.61 2.62 11.10
C PRO A 32 -16.46 1.65 10.25
N ALA A 33 -17.65 2.06 9.81
CA ALA A 33 -18.50 1.26 8.94
C ALA A 33 -17.90 1.06 7.55
N GLU A 34 -17.16 2.03 7.04
CA GLU A 34 -16.49 1.95 5.75
C GLU A 34 -15.29 1.03 5.82
N VAL A 35 -14.50 1.09 6.90
CA VAL A 35 -13.41 0.13 7.15
C VAL A 35 -13.98 -1.29 7.25
N ALA A 36 -15.03 -1.51 8.03
CA ALA A 36 -15.67 -2.82 8.15
C ALA A 36 -16.22 -3.34 6.80
N ARG A 37 -16.76 -2.45 5.96
CA ARG A 37 -17.19 -2.80 4.59
C ARG A 37 -16.02 -3.21 3.71
N ALA A 38 -14.90 -2.49 3.79
CA ALA A 38 -13.68 -2.83 3.06
C ALA A 38 -13.17 -4.22 3.46
N GLU A 39 -13.03 -4.48 4.75
CA GLU A 39 -12.58 -5.77 5.28
C GLU A 39 -13.52 -6.93 4.91
N ALA A 40 -14.85 -6.69 4.93
CA ALA A 40 -15.83 -7.68 4.49
C ALA A 40 -15.68 -8.03 2.99
N VAL A 41 -15.40 -7.05 2.14
CA VAL A 41 -15.17 -7.26 0.70
C VAL A 41 -13.82 -7.94 0.45
N LEU A 42 -12.79 -7.57 1.18
CA LEU A 42 -11.45 -8.16 1.08
C LEU A 42 -11.40 -9.59 1.60
N GLY A 43 -12.19 -9.91 2.62
CA GLY A 43 -12.19 -11.21 3.31
C GLY A 43 -11.11 -11.36 4.39
N PHE A 44 -10.40 -10.27 4.72
CA PHE A 44 -9.38 -10.21 5.78
C PHE A 44 -9.33 -8.81 6.38
N PRO A 45 -8.84 -8.68 7.65
CA PRO A 45 -8.73 -7.39 8.31
C PRO A 45 -7.57 -6.55 7.73
N LEU A 46 -7.73 -5.24 7.80
CA LEU A 46 -6.63 -4.31 7.55
C LEU A 46 -5.64 -4.33 8.73
N PRO A 47 -4.33 -4.18 8.48
CA PRO A 47 -3.37 -3.91 9.56
C PRO A 47 -3.82 -2.72 10.40
N ALA A 48 -3.70 -2.81 11.72
CA ALA A 48 -4.24 -1.82 12.66
C ALA A 48 -3.75 -0.39 12.38
N LEU A 49 -2.48 -0.24 11.98
CA LEU A 49 -1.93 1.06 11.61
C LEU A 49 -2.57 1.59 10.33
N LEU A 50 -2.75 0.75 9.29
CA LEU A 50 -3.39 1.15 8.04
C LEU A 50 -4.83 1.59 8.28
N ALA A 51 -5.61 0.83 9.05
CA ALA A 51 -6.96 1.22 9.45
C ALA A 51 -6.97 2.56 10.20
N SER A 52 -6.00 2.78 11.11
CA SER A 52 -5.87 4.03 11.86
C SER A 52 -5.57 5.24 10.97
N LEU A 53 -4.79 5.06 9.89
CA LEU A 53 -4.53 6.13 8.91
C LEU A 53 -5.83 6.59 8.25
N TYR A 54 -6.65 5.66 7.77
CA TYR A 54 -7.95 5.97 7.14
C TYR A 54 -8.96 6.55 8.11
N LEU A 55 -9.02 6.02 9.34
CA LEU A 55 -10.00 6.47 10.36
C LEU A 55 -9.68 7.84 10.97
N ARG A 56 -8.40 8.27 10.97
CA ARG A 56 -7.98 9.41 11.79
C ARG A 56 -7.32 10.53 10.99
N ILE A 57 -6.80 10.27 9.80
CA ILE A 57 -6.04 11.24 9.02
C ILE A 57 -6.80 11.65 7.76
N GLY A 58 -7.12 10.71 6.90
CA GLY A 58 -7.84 10.99 5.66
C GLY A 58 -8.08 9.74 4.82
N ASP A 59 -9.02 9.82 3.89
CA ASP A 59 -9.27 8.76 2.91
C ASP A 59 -8.28 8.86 1.73
N GLY A 60 -7.01 8.57 2.01
CA GLY A 60 -5.92 8.77 1.06
C GLY A 60 -5.48 10.23 0.93
N GLY A 61 -4.73 10.56 -0.12
CA GLY A 61 -4.28 11.92 -0.42
C GLY A 61 -3.17 12.45 0.48
N PHE A 62 -2.43 11.58 1.13
CA PHE A 62 -1.22 11.89 1.91
C PHE A 62 -0.22 10.73 1.81
N GLY A 63 1.02 10.98 2.14
CA GLY A 63 2.09 9.98 1.98
C GLY A 63 3.08 10.38 0.88
N PRO A 64 4.02 9.50 0.54
CA PRO A 64 5.04 9.79 -0.47
C PRO A 64 4.44 9.89 -1.87
N GLU A 65 5.11 10.66 -2.74
CA GLU A 65 4.82 10.84 -4.15
C GLU A 65 3.34 11.17 -4.46
N TYR A 66 2.59 10.22 -5.01
CA TYR A 66 1.17 10.40 -5.35
C TYR A 66 0.24 10.22 -4.14
N GLY A 67 0.78 9.81 -2.99
CA GLY A 67 0.04 9.59 -1.77
C GLY A 67 -0.74 8.27 -1.72
N LEU A 68 -1.29 7.99 -0.54
CA LEU A 68 -2.15 6.83 -0.34
C LEU A 68 -3.42 6.93 -1.20
N LEU A 69 -3.84 5.80 -1.74
CA LEU A 69 -5.11 5.65 -2.46
C LEU A 69 -6.29 5.73 -1.47
N PRO A 70 -7.47 6.19 -1.91
CA PRO A 70 -8.70 6.10 -1.13
C PRO A 70 -9.05 4.63 -0.86
N LEU A 71 -9.78 4.36 0.22
CA LEU A 71 -10.04 2.97 0.64
C LEU A 71 -11.01 2.24 -0.29
N LEU A 72 -12.18 2.80 -0.54
CA LEU A 72 -13.28 2.12 -1.24
C LEU A 72 -13.65 2.76 -2.57
N ASP A 73 -13.75 4.06 -2.61
CA ASP A 73 -14.27 4.81 -3.74
C ASP A 73 -13.19 5.77 -4.24
N GLY A 74 -12.78 5.65 -5.49
CA GLY A 74 -11.79 6.54 -6.10
C GLY A 74 -12.30 7.97 -6.20
N PRO A 75 -11.40 8.97 -6.23
CA PRO A 75 -11.75 10.36 -6.43
C PRO A 75 -12.34 10.57 -7.83
N PRO A 76 -13.07 11.68 -8.06
CA PRO A 76 -13.64 12.00 -9.37
C PRO A 76 -12.61 12.10 -10.52
N SER A 77 -11.32 12.26 -10.19
CA SER A 77 -10.20 12.25 -11.15
C SER A 77 -9.95 10.90 -11.83
N GLY A 78 -10.60 9.82 -11.34
CA GLY A 78 -10.45 8.48 -11.89
C GLY A 78 -9.28 7.67 -11.33
N GLU A 79 -8.62 8.16 -10.29
CA GLU A 79 -7.61 7.38 -9.56
C GLU A 79 -8.25 6.13 -8.95
N PRO A 80 -7.54 5.00 -8.92
CA PRO A 80 -8.06 3.78 -8.31
C PRO A 80 -8.23 3.95 -6.80
N ALA A 81 -9.09 3.14 -6.19
CA ALA A 81 -9.14 2.95 -4.74
C ALA A 81 -8.53 1.60 -4.37
N VAL A 82 -8.10 1.45 -3.12
CA VAL A 82 -7.38 0.25 -2.63
C VAL A 82 -8.14 -1.03 -2.88
N VAL A 83 -9.41 -1.09 -2.44
CA VAL A 83 -10.22 -2.32 -2.56
C VAL A 83 -10.52 -2.68 -4.01
N PRO A 84 -11.04 -1.78 -4.86
CA PRO A 84 -11.24 -2.08 -6.28
C PRO A 84 -9.95 -2.48 -7.00
N GLN A 85 -8.84 -1.78 -6.73
CA GLN A 85 -7.56 -2.08 -7.36
C GLN A 85 -7.05 -3.48 -6.97
N TYR A 86 -7.15 -3.84 -5.68
CA TYR A 86 -6.80 -5.18 -5.23
C TYR A 86 -7.62 -6.25 -5.93
N LEU A 87 -8.94 -6.08 -6.01
CA LEU A 87 -9.83 -7.05 -6.67
C LEU A 87 -9.50 -7.19 -8.16
N ALA A 88 -9.23 -6.07 -8.84
CA ALA A 88 -8.83 -6.07 -10.25
C ALA A 88 -7.49 -6.78 -10.46
N SER A 89 -6.51 -6.53 -9.60
CA SER A 89 -5.19 -7.19 -9.64
C SER A 89 -5.30 -8.70 -9.38
N ARG A 90 -6.12 -9.11 -8.41
CA ARG A 90 -6.43 -10.53 -8.15
C ARG A 90 -7.10 -11.22 -9.35
N GLU A 91 -8.03 -10.53 -10.00
CA GLU A 91 -8.72 -11.05 -11.16
C GLU A 91 -7.77 -11.16 -12.39
N SER A 92 -6.90 -10.16 -12.57
CA SER A 92 -5.86 -10.19 -13.59
C SER A 92 -4.92 -11.38 -13.38
N GLY A 93 -4.43 -11.57 -12.16
CA GLY A 93 -3.54 -12.70 -11.83
C GLY A 93 -4.21 -14.09 -11.93
N ARG A 94 -5.55 -14.19 -11.82
CA ARG A 94 -6.26 -15.43 -12.11
C ARG A 94 -6.32 -15.73 -13.61
N LYS A 95 -6.39 -14.70 -14.45
CA LYS A 95 -6.42 -14.83 -15.90
C LYS A 95 -5.04 -15.10 -16.48
N ASP A 96 -4.00 -14.62 -15.80
CA ASP A 96 -2.61 -14.83 -16.15
C ASP A 96 -1.86 -15.50 -14.98
N PRO A 97 -1.82 -16.85 -14.93
CA PRO A 97 -1.15 -17.58 -13.86
C PRO A 97 0.39 -17.38 -13.82
N GLU A 98 0.98 -16.86 -14.87
CA GLU A 98 2.41 -16.53 -14.89
C GLU A 98 2.69 -15.24 -14.11
N TRP A 99 1.68 -14.36 -13.96
CA TRP A 99 1.73 -13.10 -13.22
C TRP A 99 0.70 -13.05 -12.09
N PRO A 100 0.76 -13.97 -11.11
CA PRO A 100 -0.21 -14.02 -10.04
C PRO A 100 -0.06 -12.84 -9.08
N TRP A 101 -1.18 -12.21 -8.72
CA TRP A 101 -1.18 -11.24 -7.63
C TRP A 101 -1.32 -11.97 -6.28
N PRO A 102 -0.41 -11.75 -5.30
CA PRO A 102 -0.46 -12.45 -4.02
C PRO A 102 -1.71 -12.10 -3.20
N GLU A 103 -2.28 -13.10 -2.54
CA GLU A 103 -3.41 -12.89 -1.63
C GLU A 103 -3.00 -12.07 -0.42
N GLY A 104 -3.86 -11.13 -0.01
CA GLY A 104 -3.62 -10.27 1.15
C GLY A 104 -2.59 -9.15 0.92
N VAL A 105 -2.08 -8.97 -0.30
CA VAL A 105 -1.16 -7.87 -0.65
C VAL A 105 -1.95 -6.73 -1.27
N LEU A 106 -2.20 -5.68 -0.49
CA LEU A 106 -3.03 -4.52 -0.87
C LEU A 106 -2.19 -3.41 -1.53
N PRO A 107 -2.51 -2.97 -2.75
CA PRO A 107 -1.91 -1.77 -3.34
C PRO A 107 -2.43 -0.54 -2.62
N ILE A 108 -1.57 0.19 -1.90
CA ILE A 108 -1.95 1.33 -1.07
C ILE A 108 -1.53 2.69 -1.65
N SER A 109 -0.55 2.72 -2.55
CA SER A 109 -0.10 3.92 -3.25
C SER A 109 0.45 3.51 -4.62
N HIS A 110 0.27 4.36 -5.63
CA HIS A 110 0.89 4.12 -6.94
C HIS A 110 2.11 5.03 -7.15
N TRP A 111 3.07 4.52 -7.93
CA TRP A 111 4.31 5.23 -8.26
C TRP A 111 4.36 5.66 -9.74
N GLY A 112 3.26 5.55 -10.46
CA GLY A 112 3.23 5.71 -11.91
C GLY A 112 3.68 4.43 -12.63
N CYS A 113 3.54 4.38 -13.95
CA CYS A 113 3.95 3.25 -14.80
C CYS A 113 3.45 1.87 -14.36
N GLY A 114 2.37 1.78 -13.60
CA GLY A 114 1.82 0.54 -13.08
C GLY A 114 2.49 0.01 -11.81
N MET A 115 3.45 0.74 -11.26
CA MET A 115 4.12 0.40 -9.98
C MET A 115 3.23 0.76 -8.79
N TYR A 116 3.30 -0.05 -7.73
CA TYR A 116 2.54 0.17 -6.49
C TYR A 116 3.40 -0.07 -5.24
N ALA A 117 3.21 0.78 -4.22
CA ALA A 117 3.50 0.37 -2.85
C ALA A 117 2.32 -0.47 -2.35
N CYS A 118 2.63 -1.64 -1.79
CA CYS A 118 1.64 -2.61 -1.34
C CYS A 118 1.89 -3.00 0.12
N VAL A 119 0.84 -3.17 0.91
CA VAL A 119 0.95 -3.72 2.28
C VAL A 119 0.60 -5.19 2.28
N ASP A 120 1.48 -6.02 2.81
CA ASP A 120 1.20 -7.42 3.08
C ASP A 120 0.38 -7.57 4.37
N CYS A 121 -0.95 -7.68 4.23
CA CYS A 121 -1.87 -7.83 5.35
C CYS A 121 -1.78 -9.20 6.05
N GLN A 122 -1.02 -10.15 5.51
CA GLN A 122 -0.78 -11.45 6.13
C GLN A 122 0.56 -11.53 6.86
N SER A 123 1.42 -10.51 6.71
CA SER A 123 2.61 -10.38 7.57
C SER A 123 2.21 -9.83 8.95
N PRO A 124 2.90 -10.20 10.03
CA PRO A 124 2.54 -9.77 11.39
C PRO A 124 2.47 -8.25 11.56
N ASP A 125 3.39 -7.53 10.92
CA ASP A 125 3.59 -6.09 11.11
C ASP A 125 3.23 -5.26 9.86
N GLY A 126 2.64 -5.89 8.83
CA GLY A 126 2.24 -5.20 7.60
C GLY A 126 3.45 -4.74 6.78
N ALA A 127 4.32 -5.66 6.40
CA ALA A 127 5.46 -5.35 5.52
C ALA A 127 5.02 -4.60 4.27
N VAL A 128 5.79 -3.59 3.85
CA VAL A 128 5.51 -2.84 2.64
C VAL A 128 6.38 -3.36 1.49
N LEU A 129 5.72 -3.67 0.40
CA LEU A 129 6.32 -4.21 -0.81
C LEU A 129 6.22 -3.20 -1.94
N LEU A 130 7.25 -3.14 -2.78
CA LEU A 130 7.19 -2.47 -4.07
C LEU A 130 6.84 -3.49 -5.15
N TYR A 131 5.80 -3.22 -5.92
CA TYR A 131 5.45 -3.95 -7.14
C TYR A 131 5.95 -3.19 -8.37
N GLU A 132 6.77 -3.85 -9.21
CA GLU A 132 7.33 -3.36 -10.47
C GLU A 132 6.87 -4.25 -11.63
N PRO A 133 5.90 -3.81 -12.45
CA PRO A 133 5.30 -4.66 -13.49
C PRO A 133 6.19 -4.89 -14.72
N ASN A 134 7.30 -4.15 -14.84
CA ASN A 134 8.17 -4.25 -16.02
C ASN A 134 9.32 -5.28 -15.84
N ALA A 135 9.28 -6.10 -14.80
CA ALA A 135 10.22 -7.18 -14.60
C ALA A 135 10.03 -8.29 -15.65
N ASP A 136 11.08 -9.03 -15.94
CA ASP A 136 11.04 -10.14 -16.93
C ASP A 136 10.28 -11.37 -16.37
N GLU A 137 10.28 -11.56 -15.05
CA GLU A 137 9.63 -12.67 -14.36
C GLU A 137 8.84 -12.15 -13.15
N ALA A 138 7.72 -12.80 -12.84
CA ALA A 138 6.80 -12.35 -11.79
C ALA A 138 7.42 -12.32 -10.39
N ASP A 139 8.36 -13.20 -10.07
CA ASP A 139 9.06 -13.19 -8.78
C ASP A 139 10.14 -12.11 -8.69
N HIS A 140 10.54 -11.51 -9.80
CA HIS A 140 11.40 -10.33 -9.85
C HIS A 140 10.61 -9.02 -9.87
N ALA A 141 9.29 -9.07 -9.84
CA ALA A 141 8.42 -7.90 -9.81
C ALA A 141 8.11 -7.41 -8.38
N TRP A 142 8.58 -8.11 -7.34
CA TRP A 142 8.24 -7.83 -5.96
C TRP A 142 9.49 -7.63 -5.10
N TYR A 143 9.55 -6.49 -4.43
CA TYR A 143 10.67 -6.10 -3.57
C TYR A 143 10.16 -5.76 -2.18
N VAL A 144 10.99 -5.95 -1.15
CA VAL A 144 10.70 -5.45 0.20
C VAL A 144 11.15 -4.01 0.29
N ASP A 145 10.19 -3.09 0.39
CA ASP A 145 10.44 -1.66 0.57
C ASP A 145 10.70 -1.34 2.04
N ALA A 146 9.85 -1.84 2.93
CA ALA A 146 10.02 -1.67 4.37
C ALA A 146 9.55 -2.90 5.16
N PRO A 147 10.17 -3.17 6.33
CA PRO A 147 9.81 -4.33 7.15
C PRO A 147 8.38 -4.25 7.70
N ASP A 148 7.85 -3.05 7.86
CA ASP A 148 6.49 -2.77 8.33
C ASP A 148 6.01 -1.40 7.85
N LEU A 149 4.72 -1.14 7.99
CA LEU A 149 4.10 0.11 7.57
C LEU A 149 4.60 1.33 8.38
N ALA A 150 4.99 1.14 9.65
CA ALA A 150 5.50 2.24 10.46
C ALA A 150 6.88 2.70 9.95
N ALA A 151 7.77 1.75 9.62
CA ALA A 151 9.08 2.05 9.05
C ALA A 151 8.95 2.75 7.68
N TRP A 152 7.98 2.33 6.86
CA TRP A 152 7.70 2.98 5.56
C TRP A 152 7.24 4.44 5.72
N LEU A 153 6.34 4.70 6.67
CA LEU A 153 5.87 6.05 6.96
C LEU A 153 6.99 6.93 7.57
N LEU A 154 7.85 6.34 8.41
CA LEU A 154 9.01 7.06 8.97
C LEU A 154 10.00 7.42 7.87
N ALA A 155 10.30 6.52 6.94
CA ALA A 155 11.18 6.80 5.80
C ALA A 155 10.64 7.98 4.96
N TRP A 156 9.33 8.04 4.72
CA TRP A 156 8.71 9.20 4.09
C TRP A 156 8.89 10.48 4.91
N LEU A 157 8.58 10.47 6.20
CA LEU A 157 8.68 11.65 7.07
C LEU A 157 10.12 12.16 7.24
N GLU A 158 11.10 11.30 7.05
CA GLU A 158 12.54 11.59 7.24
C GLU A 158 13.28 11.80 5.90
N GLY A 159 12.60 11.64 4.77
CA GLY A 159 13.20 11.78 3.45
C GLY A 159 14.30 10.73 3.20
N THR A 160 14.07 9.49 3.65
CA THR A 160 15.02 8.37 3.51
C THR A 160 14.46 7.21 2.69
N GLY A 161 13.32 7.38 2.02
CA GLY A 161 12.73 6.39 1.13
C GLY A 161 13.64 6.06 -0.07
N TRP A 162 13.47 4.88 -0.67
CA TRP A 162 14.28 4.45 -1.83
C TRP A 162 14.15 5.41 -3.03
N TYR A 163 13.04 6.13 -3.13
CA TYR A 163 12.71 7.08 -4.19
C TYR A 163 13.38 8.45 -4.00
N GLU A 164 14.03 8.71 -2.87
CA GLU A 164 14.72 9.96 -2.62
C GLU A 164 16.05 10.02 -3.37
N GLU A 165 16.38 11.19 -3.93
CA GLU A 165 17.62 11.41 -4.66
C GLU A 165 18.87 11.05 -3.84
N SER A 166 18.79 11.16 -2.51
CA SER A 166 19.90 10.82 -1.60
C SER A 166 20.15 9.31 -1.49
N ASN A 167 19.20 8.49 -1.90
CA ASN A 167 19.29 7.01 -1.88
C ASN A 167 19.62 6.41 -3.25
N ASP A 168 20.29 7.16 -4.11
CA ASP A 168 20.68 6.79 -5.45
C ASP A 168 21.36 5.40 -5.48
N GLY A 169 20.67 4.39 -6.00
CA GLY A 169 21.19 3.04 -6.21
C GLY A 169 21.07 2.05 -5.05
N ALA A 170 20.26 2.32 -4.05
CA ALA A 170 19.90 1.29 -3.08
C ALA A 170 18.93 0.28 -3.73
N ASP A 171 19.45 -0.85 -4.17
CA ASP A 171 18.63 -1.95 -4.67
C ASP A 171 17.79 -2.52 -3.53
N LEU A 172 16.47 -2.46 -3.67
CA LEU A 172 15.57 -3.13 -2.73
C LEU A 172 15.74 -4.65 -2.88
N PRO A 173 15.72 -5.41 -1.76
CA PRO A 173 15.80 -6.87 -1.83
C PRO A 173 14.51 -7.45 -2.41
N LEU A 174 14.63 -8.51 -3.22
CA LEU A 174 13.47 -9.26 -3.70
C LEU A 174 12.68 -9.82 -2.52
N TRP A 175 11.35 -9.87 -2.68
CA TRP A 175 10.48 -10.46 -1.68
C TRP A 175 10.59 -11.98 -1.67
N PRO A 176 11.16 -12.60 -0.61
CA PRO A 176 11.47 -14.03 -0.61
C PRO A 176 10.22 -14.90 -0.57
N ASP A 177 9.09 -14.38 -0.06
CA ASP A 177 7.88 -15.15 0.15
C ASP A 177 6.96 -15.22 -1.08
N PHE A 178 7.27 -14.51 -2.16
CA PHE A 178 6.42 -14.44 -3.35
C PHE A 178 5.99 -15.83 -3.85
N ARG A 179 6.95 -16.74 -4.05
CA ARG A 179 6.67 -18.09 -4.56
C ARG A 179 5.84 -18.94 -3.59
N ILE A 180 5.97 -18.72 -2.28
CA ILE A 180 5.18 -19.42 -1.26
C ILE A 180 3.74 -18.88 -1.25
N ARG A 181 3.59 -17.57 -1.39
CA ARG A 181 2.32 -16.85 -1.30
C ARG A 181 1.46 -16.97 -2.56
N THR A 182 2.07 -17.27 -3.70
CA THR A 182 1.39 -17.39 -5.00
C THR A 182 1.16 -18.83 -5.44
N LYS A 183 1.75 -19.81 -4.76
CA LYS A 183 1.41 -21.22 -5.03
C LYS A 183 -0.08 -21.42 -4.77
N VAL A 184 -0.83 -21.64 -5.85
CA VAL A 184 -2.20 -22.11 -5.78
C VAL A 184 -2.19 -23.36 -4.91
N ARG A 185 -2.93 -23.36 -3.78
CA ARG A 185 -3.23 -24.61 -3.08
C ARG A 185 -3.88 -25.53 -4.11
N GLN A 186 -3.15 -26.53 -4.59
CA GLN A 186 -3.76 -27.61 -5.33
C GLN A 186 -4.79 -28.20 -4.37
N ALA A 187 -6.06 -28.06 -4.73
CA ALA A 187 -7.16 -28.68 -4.01
C ALA A 187 -6.90 -30.19 -4.02
N SER A 188 -6.67 -30.75 -2.84
CA SER A 188 -6.61 -32.19 -2.58
C SER A 188 -8.01 -32.77 -2.65
#